data_c77511ba20fbd49d81b8490cdf8ad57e
#
_entry.id   c77511ba20fbd49d81b8490cdf8ad57e
#
_cell.length_a   1.000
_cell.length_b   1.000
_cell.length_c   1.000
_cell.angle_alpha   90.00
_cell.angle_beta   90.00
_cell.angle_gamma   90.00
#
_symmetry.space_group_name_H-M   'P 1'
#
loop_
_entity.id
_entity.type
_entity.pdbx_description
1 polymer ?
#
loop_
_entity_poly.entity_id
_entity_poly.type
_entity_poly.pdbx_seq_one_letter_code
_entity_poly.pdbx_strand_id
1 'polypeptide(L)'
;MNTSRGGIIENIDIFYEKLINNYIGGLALDVLNNEPPNVKNSKILDLWMKNDDRIAGKILINPHVSYYSEESFEEMRTKASILANEALLKNNYKNRII
;
A
#
# COMPACT_ATOMS: atom_id res chain seq x y z
N MET A 1 -4.56 4.39 7.11
CA MET A 1 -4.51 3.32 6.09
C MET A 1 -3.64 3.78 4.94
N ASN A 2 -2.82 2.86 4.38
CA ASN A 2 -2.02 3.11 3.17
C ASN A 2 -2.22 1.99 2.16
N THR A 3 -2.86 2.31 1.04
CA THR A 3 -3.08 1.42 -0.11
C THR A 3 -2.43 1.95 -1.38
N SER A 4 -1.51 2.90 -1.26
CA SER A 4 -0.89 3.60 -2.38
C SER A 4 0.54 3.13 -2.64
N ARG A 5 1.51 3.63 -1.90
CA ARG A 5 2.92 3.23 -2.02
C ARG A 5 3.60 3.18 -0.64
N GLY A 6 4.46 2.19 -0.44
CA GLY A 6 5.18 2.00 0.81
C GLY A 6 6.04 3.20 1.21
N GLY A 7 6.69 3.85 0.25
CA GLY A 7 7.53 5.02 0.48
C GLY A 7 6.84 6.27 1.04
N ILE A 8 5.49 6.27 1.12
CA ILE A 8 4.75 7.35 1.82
C ILE A 8 5.01 7.29 3.33
N ILE A 9 5.30 6.11 3.86
CA ILE A 9 5.62 5.89 5.27
C ILE A 9 7.06 5.38 5.33
N GLU A 10 8.01 6.25 5.61
CA GLU A 10 9.43 5.91 5.60
C GLU A 10 9.75 4.74 6.56
N ASN A 11 9.16 4.75 7.74
CA ASN A 11 9.32 3.69 8.73
C ASN A 11 8.00 3.44 9.48
N ILE A 12 7.45 2.24 9.36
CA ILE A 12 6.18 1.88 10.03
C ILE A 12 6.33 1.80 11.56
N ASP A 13 7.54 1.62 12.08
CA ASP A 13 7.77 1.51 13.52
C ASP A 13 7.50 2.82 14.29
N ILE A 14 7.37 3.96 13.59
CA ILE A 14 6.90 5.23 14.17
C ILE A 14 5.49 5.10 14.78
N PHE A 15 4.70 4.14 14.31
CA PHE A 15 3.35 3.90 14.82
C PHE A 15 3.30 3.00 16.06
N TYR A 16 4.41 2.36 16.44
CA TYR A 16 4.42 1.42 17.56
C TYR A 16 3.90 2.07 18.86
N GLU A 17 4.54 3.15 19.30
CA GLU A 17 4.13 3.86 20.52
C GLU A 17 2.71 4.43 20.41
N LYS A 18 2.32 4.84 19.21
CA LYS A 18 0.97 5.39 18.98
C LYS A 18 -0.12 4.30 19.09
N LEU A 19 0.17 3.08 18.67
CA LEU A 19 -0.73 1.93 18.77
C LEU A 19 -0.88 1.43 20.21
N ILE A 20 0.23 1.26 20.92
CA ILE A 20 0.19 0.72 22.30
C ILE A 20 -0.42 1.73 23.30
N ASN A 21 -0.23 3.03 23.07
CA ASN A 21 -0.80 4.09 23.90
C ASN A 21 -2.20 4.53 23.44
N ASN A 22 -2.80 3.84 22.44
CA ASN A 22 -4.12 4.13 21.87
C ASN A 22 -4.28 5.55 21.29
N TYR A 23 -3.18 6.22 20.88
CA TYR A 23 -3.26 7.49 20.14
C TYR A 23 -3.86 7.29 18.74
N ILE A 24 -3.70 6.10 18.16
CA ILE A 24 -4.38 5.66 16.94
C ILE A 24 -5.07 4.32 17.21
N GLY A 25 -6.26 4.14 16.65
CA GLY A 25 -7.05 2.93 16.86
C GLY A 25 -6.53 1.70 16.08
N GLY A 26 -5.80 1.92 15.00
CA GLY A 26 -5.25 0.84 14.19
C GLY A 26 -4.44 1.31 13.01
N LEU A 27 -3.76 0.35 12.36
CA LEU A 27 -2.92 0.53 11.18
C LEU A 27 -3.32 -0.49 10.12
N ALA A 28 -3.66 -0.02 8.91
CA ALA A 28 -3.94 -0.90 7.78
C ALA A 28 -3.00 -0.57 6.61
N LEU A 29 -2.25 -1.56 6.15
CA LEU A 29 -1.23 -1.42 5.13
C LEU A 29 -1.43 -2.48 4.04
N ASP A 30 -1.54 -2.04 2.79
CA ASP A 30 -1.48 -2.91 1.62
C ASP A 30 -0.09 -2.91 0.99
N VAL A 31 0.72 -1.91 1.33
CA VAL A 31 2.05 -1.66 0.79
C VAL A 31 3.06 -1.39 1.90
N LEU A 32 4.27 -1.88 1.71
CA LEU A 32 5.41 -1.67 2.61
C LEU A 32 6.59 -1.08 1.84
N ASN A 33 7.54 -0.44 2.54
CA ASN A 33 8.72 0.15 1.92
C ASN A 33 9.59 -0.86 1.18
N ASN A 34 9.71 -2.05 1.76
CA ASN A 34 10.43 -3.16 1.16
C ASN A 34 9.45 -4.31 0.98
N GLU A 35 9.31 -4.79 -0.23
CA GLU A 35 8.47 -5.92 -0.59
C GLU A 35 9.32 -6.96 -1.36
N PRO A 36 9.49 -8.17 -0.82
CA PRO A 36 8.98 -8.69 0.45
C PRO A 36 9.66 -8.03 1.67
N PRO A 37 8.92 -7.83 2.79
CA PRO A 37 9.46 -7.18 3.96
C PRO A 37 10.44 -8.06 4.73
N ASN A 38 11.49 -7.45 5.28
CA ASN A 38 12.31 -8.10 6.28
C ASN A 38 11.67 -7.90 7.67
N VAL A 39 10.95 -8.89 8.13
CA VAL A 39 10.21 -8.85 9.41
C VAL A 39 11.12 -8.55 10.60
N LYS A 40 12.37 -9.07 10.58
CA LYS A 40 13.32 -8.89 11.70
C LYS A 40 13.79 -7.43 11.85
N ASN A 41 13.67 -6.63 10.82
CA ASN A 41 14.10 -5.23 10.82
C ASN A 41 12.98 -4.26 11.21
N SER A 42 11.78 -4.75 11.54
CA SER A 42 10.67 -3.91 11.99
C SER A 42 10.03 -4.50 13.24
N LYS A 43 9.98 -3.69 14.30
CA LYS A 43 9.35 -4.05 15.57
C LYS A 43 7.87 -4.36 15.39
N ILE A 44 7.16 -3.55 14.60
CA ILE A 44 5.73 -3.76 14.33
C ILE A 44 5.50 -5.07 13.57
N LEU A 45 6.29 -5.35 12.54
CA LEU A 45 6.12 -6.58 11.76
C LEU A 45 6.45 -7.83 12.59
N ASP A 46 7.50 -7.77 13.40
CA ASP A 46 7.87 -8.89 14.30
C ASP A 46 6.75 -9.18 15.31
N LEU A 47 6.19 -8.15 15.94
CA LEU A 47 5.07 -8.30 16.87
C LEU A 47 3.79 -8.77 16.18
N TRP A 48 3.50 -8.26 14.98
CA TRP A 48 2.35 -8.69 14.19
C TRP A 48 2.44 -10.16 13.82
N MET A 49 3.59 -10.62 13.36
CA MET A 49 3.83 -12.04 13.03
C MET A 49 3.70 -12.97 14.25
N LYS A 50 4.05 -12.47 15.43
CA LYS A 50 3.91 -13.21 16.70
C LYS A 50 2.50 -13.13 17.31
N ASN A 51 1.60 -12.39 16.68
CA ASN A 51 0.26 -12.08 17.21
C ASN A 51 0.32 -11.55 18.66
N ASP A 52 1.21 -10.61 18.91
CA ASP A 52 1.47 -10.04 20.23
C ASP A 52 0.25 -9.26 20.74
N ASP A 53 -0.18 -9.54 21.97
CA ASP A 53 -1.39 -8.97 22.58
C ASP A 53 -1.41 -7.44 22.61
N ARG A 54 -0.25 -6.79 22.65
CA ARG A 54 -0.15 -5.32 22.68
C ARG A 54 -0.70 -4.64 21.43
N ILE A 55 -0.67 -5.36 20.30
CA ILE A 55 -1.12 -4.86 18.99
C ILE A 55 -2.15 -5.77 18.32
N ALA A 56 -2.59 -6.84 19.01
CA ALA A 56 -3.57 -7.76 18.49
C ALA A 56 -4.86 -7.05 18.08
N GLY A 57 -5.35 -7.34 16.87
CA GLY A 57 -6.54 -6.70 16.30
C GLY A 57 -6.38 -5.23 15.87
N LYS A 58 -5.19 -4.63 16.07
CA LYS A 58 -4.93 -3.22 15.69
C LYS A 58 -4.19 -3.08 14.35
N ILE A 59 -3.67 -4.17 13.80
CA ILE A 59 -2.88 -4.12 12.56
C ILE A 59 -3.45 -5.08 11.53
N LEU A 60 -3.69 -4.55 10.33
CA LEU A 60 -4.04 -5.29 9.13
C LEU A 60 -2.95 -5.07 8.07
N ILE A 61 -2.37 -6.15 7.56
CA ILE A 61 -1.41 -6.11 6.46
C ILE A 61 -1.89 -7.03 5.34
N ASN A 62 -2.02 -6.48 4.14
CA ASN A 62 -2.31 -7.22 2.92
C ASN A 62 -1.07 -7.27 2.02
N PRO A 63 -0.94 -8.28 1.16
CA PRO A 63 0.25 -8.47 0.32
C PRO A 63 0.17 -7.68 -1.01
N HIS A 64 -0.04 -6.37 -0.96
CA HIS A 64 -0.10 -5.46 -2.12
C HIS A 64 -1.18 -5.89 -3.14
N VAL A 65 -2.40 -6.09 -2.66
CA VAL A 65 -3.52 -6.63 -3.45
C VAL A 65 -4.74 -5.70 -3.54
N SER A 66 -4.65 -4.47 -3.05
CA SER A 66 -5.78 -3.51 -3.09
C SER A 66 -6.23 -3.16 -4.52
N TYR A 67 -5.37 -3.39 -5.52
CA TYR A 67 -5.72 -3.22 -6.93
C TYR A 67 -6.50 -4.40 -7.51
N TYR A 68 -6.61 -5.52 -6.80
CA TYR A 68 -7.13 -6.78 -7.32
C TYR A 68 -8.66 -6.80 -7.24
N SER A 69 -9.31 -6.21 -8.24
CA SER A 69 -10.73 -6.35 -8.53
C SER A 69 -10.93 -6.48 -10.04
N GLU A 70 -12.08 -7.01 -10.47
CA GLU A 70 -12.42 -7.15 -11.89
C GLU A 70 -12.39 -5.79 -12.59
N GLU A 71 -12.99 -4.77 -11.96
CA GLU A 71 -13.05 -3.42 -12.48
C GLU A 71 -11.66 -2.79 -12.62
N SER A 72 -10.79 -2.95 -11.60
CA SER A 72 -9.42 -2.44 -11.66
C SER A 72 -8.60 -3.09 -12.75
N PHE A 73 -8.76 -4.40 -12.95
CA PHE A 73 -8.10 -5.12 -14.03
C PHE A 73 -8.52 -4.61 -15.40
N GLU A 74 -9.81 -4.46 -15.63
CA GLU A 74 -10.34 -3.93 -16.88
C GLU A 74 -9.87 -2.49 -17.11
N GLU A 75 -9.97 -1.62 -16.10
CA GLU A 75 -9.55 -0.22 -16.20
C GLU A 75 -8.07 -0.06 -16.49
N MET A 76 -7.19 -0.78 -15.80
CA MET A 76 -5.74 -0.68 -16.03
C MET A 76 -5.37 -1.02 -17.47
N ARG A 77 -5.97 -2.07 -18.03
CA ARG A 77 -5.69 -2.50 -19.41
C ARG A 77 -6.31 -1.56 -20.42
N THR A 78 -7.59 -1.24 -20.25
CA THR A 78 -8.36 -0.46 -21.21
C THR A 78 -7.90 1.00 -21.25
N LYS A 79 -7.75 1.65 -20.12
CA LYS A 79 -7.34 3.07 -20.06
C LYS A 79 -5.94 3.29 -20.63
N ALA A 80 -4.99 2.43 -20.30
CA ALA A 80 -3.62 2.52 -20.83
C ALA A 80 -3.61 2.35 -22.35
N SER A 81 -4.34 1.38 -22.87
CA SER A 81 -4.44 1.10 -24.31
C SER A 81 -5.12 2.23 -25.06
N ILE A 82 -6.20 2.80 -24.53
CA ILE A 82 -6.90 3.94 -25.12
C ILE A 82 -5.99 5.16 -25.18
N LEU A 83 -5.31 5.50 -24.07
CA LEU A 83 -4.39 6.64 -24.01
C LEU A 83 -3.23 6.49 -24.99
N ALA A 84 -2.65 5.30 -25.10
CA ALA A 84 -1.60 5.01 -26.08
C ALA A 84 -2.10 5.19 -27.53
N ASN A 85 -3.27 4.65 -27.85
CA ASN A 85 -3.88 4.81 -29.16
C ASN A 85 -4.21 6.28 -29.49
N GLU A 86 -4.75 7.03 -28.56
CA GLU A 86 -5.02 8.46 -28.74
C GLU A 86 -3.73 9.27 -28.96
N ALA A 87 -2.68 8.97 -28.18
CA ALA A 87 -1.39 9.64 -28.35
C ALA A 87 -0.74 9.34 -29.71
N LEU A 88 -0.72 8.06 -30.10
CA LEU A 88 -0.02 7.63 -31.32
C LEU A 88 -0.77 7.96 -32.62
N LEU A 89 -2.10 7.80 -32.63
CA LEU A 89 -2.89 7.95 -33.85
C LEU A 89 -3.61 9.28 -33.98
N LYS A 90 -3.92 9.96 -32.87
CA LYS A 90 -4.69 11.20 -32.87
C LYS A 90 -3.91 12.40 -32.36
N ASN A 91 -2.63 12.25 -32.00
CA ASN A 91 -1.81 13.27 -31.36
C ASN A 91 -2.48 13.92 -30.12
N ASN A 92 -3.32 13.15 -29.43
CA ASN A 92 -4.02 13.58 -28.22
C ASN A 92 -3.27 13.10 -26.98
N TYR A 93 -2.54 13.98 -26.32
CA TYR A 93 -1.67 13.66 -25.19
C TYR A 93 -2.31 14.00 -23.84
N LYS A 94 -3.49 13.43 -23.56
CA LYS A 94 -4.10 13.54 -22.23
C LYS A 94 -3.18 12.94 -21.17
N ASN A 95 -3.13 13.57 -20.02
CA ASN A 95 -2.31 13.16 -18.86
C ASN A 95 -0.79 13.17 -19.10
N ARG A 96 -0.33 13.90 -20.11
CA ARG A 96 1.11 14.10 -20.32
C ARG A 96 1.70 14.86 -19.14
N ILE A 97 2.75 14.29 -18.53
CA ILE A 97 3.61 14.97 -17.56
C ILE A 97 4.77 15.55 -18.34
N ILE A 98 4.97 16.85 -18.24
CA ILE A 98 6.06 17.57 -18.94
C ILE A 98 7.19 17.78 -17.93
#